data_05e4c3bd2d641a49490277fc89d0367b
#
_entry.id   05e4c3bd2d641a49490277fc89d0367b
#
_cell.length_a   1.000
_cell.length_b   1.000
_cell.length_c   1.000
_cell.angle_alpha   90.00
_cell.angle_beta   90.00
_cell.angle_gamma   90.00
#
_symmetry.space_group_name_H-M   'P 1'
#
loop_
_entity.id
_entity.type
_entity.pdbx_description
1 polymer ?
#
loop_
_entity_poly.entity_id
_entity_poly.type
_entity_poly.pdbx_seq_one_letter_code
_entity_poly.pdbx_strand_id
1 'polypeptide(L)'
;ELEQGRSSCVYVLNRAKDGLDYWVFATVAPLADGYLSVRVRPTNHAMFTPVKEIYARVRAAERAYAEEGHGRREVAEHGAALLTDELAALQYHDLHNFARAALPRELALLVVEGVRVPPRAESDNPMSAVLQAVAAIERDTDELIYQLGEYQELINGLGSWAGGVRSVIDRANRVGSLMEEVTSLDGESSVPTVSERVKERGAQAVEVLRQLNSSLVALYEAASEVRFRSSMMRLHTLMAGIFAAAVLDGQEGESADAIGDLAEAMLSDLEELVPSCQEAANLAERLEGDLRTVVSNLDRVKRPFQRW
;
A
#
# COMPACT_ATOMS: atom_id res chain seq x y z
N GLU A 1 -14.24 8.12 -4.88
CA GLU A 1 -14.06 6.85 -4.17
C GLU A 1 -15.28 6.49 -3.33
N LEU A 2 -15.73 7.36 -2.44
CA LEU A 2 -16.92 7.13 -1.60
C LEU A 2 -18.20 6.87 -2.42
N GLU A 3 -18.41 7.59 -3.52
CA GLU A 3 -19.53 7.34 -4.45
C GLU A 3 -19.44 5.97 -5.16
N GLN A 4 -18.26 5.35 -5.12
CA GLN A 4 -17.99 3.99 -5.65
C GLN A 4 -18.05 2.92 -4.54
N GLY A 5 -18.50 3.30 -3.33
CA GLY A 5 -18.59 2.41 -2.18
C GLY A 5 -17.22 1.99 -1.60
N ARG A 6 -16.15 2.75 -1.87
CA ARG A 6 -14.81 2.42 -1.37
C ARG A 6 -14.42 3.28 -0.18
N SER A 7 -13.83 2.66 0.83
CA SER A 7 -13.23 3.34 1.97
C SER A 7 -12.05 4.22 1.53
N SER A 8 -11.86 5.35 2.19
CA SER A 8 -10.80 6.31 1.89
C SER A 8 -10.20 6.88 3.17
N CYS A 9 -8.98 7.41 3.07
CA CYS A 9 -8.40 8.19 4.16
C CYS A 9 -7.62 9.39 3.63
N VAL A 10 -7.71 10.50 4.36
CA VAL A 10 -7.12 11.78 3.98
C VAL A 10 -6.77 12.62 5.21
N TYR A 11 -5.84 13.56 5.05
CA TYR A 11 -5.67 14.64 6.02
C TYR A 11 -6.71 15.73 5.77
N VAL A 12 -7.37 16.18 6.83
CA VAL A 12 -8.43 17.19 6.75
C VAL A 12 -8.16 18.31 7.74
N LEU A 13 -8.29 19.54 7.26
CA LEU A 13 -8.30 20.74 8.12
C LEU A 13 -9.72 21.00 8.57
N ASN A 14 -10.00 20.79 9.84
CA ASN A 14 -11.27 21.06 10.48
C ASN A 14 -11.24 22.40 11.23
N ARG A 15 -12.43 22.93 11.51
CA ARG A 15 -12.61 24.10 12.36
C ARG A 15 -13.45 23.74 13.59
N ALA A 16 -12.93 24.02 14.77
CA ALA A 16 -13.60 23.82 16.03
C ALA A 16 -14.69 24.92 16.27
N LYS A 17 -15.56 24.69 17.24
CA LYS A 17 -16.65 25.66 17.58
C LYS A 17 -16.14 27.02 18.07
N ASP A 18 -14.92 27.05 18.64
CA ASP A 18 -14.23 28.29 19.06
C ASP A 18 -13.51 29.01 17.89
N GLY A 19 -13.61 28.47 16.69
CA GLY A 19 -13.00 29.04 15.47
C GLY A 19 -11.54 28.64 15.20
N LEU A 20 -10.93 27.83 16.07
CA LEU A 20 -9.57 27.33 15.86
C LEU A 20 -9.57 26.23 14.81
N ASP A 21 -8.59 26.32 13.91
CA ASP A 21 -8.37 25.29 12.89
C ASP A 21 -7.46 24.18 13.46
N TYR A 22 -7.82 22.92 13.19
CA TYR A 22 -7.02 21.77 13.59
C TYR A 22 -7.01 20.69 12.50
N TRP A 23 -5.90 19.99 12.40
CA TRP A 23 -5.74 18.91 11.45
C TRP A 23 -6.09 17.55 12.05
N VAL A 24 -6.76 16.73 11.23
CA VAL A 24 -7.02 15.33 11.53
C VAL A 24 -6.58 14.45 10.37
N PHE A 25 -6.21 13.22 10.67
CA PHE A 25 -6.19 12.14 9.72
C PHE A 25 -7.53 11.44 9.82
N ALA A 26 -8.32 11.51 8.75
CA ALA A 26 -9.69 11.00 8.70
C ALA A 26 -9.74 9.77 7.83
N THR A 27 -10.35 8.68 8.33
CA THR A 27 -10.85 7.57 7.50
C THR A 27 -12.34 7.76 7.30
N VAL A 28 -12.84 7.32 6.16
CA VAL A 28 -14.27 7.32 5.83
C VAL A 28 -14.60 5.96 5.23
N ALA A 29 -15.51 5.25 5.85
CA ALA A 29 -16.05 3.97 5.39
C ALA A 29 -17.53 4.12 5.02
N PRO A 30 -18.00 3.55 3.91
CA PRO A 30 -19.42 3.51 3.58
C PRO A 30 -20.17 2.57 4.54
N LEU A 31 -21.36 2.95 4.96
CA LEU A 31 -22.33 2.16 5.68
C LEU A 31 -23.61 2.06 4.85
N ALA A 32 -24.55 1.18 5.24
CA ALA A 32 -25.83 1.04 4.56
C ALA A 32 -26.61 2.36 4.45
N ASP A 33 -26.60 3.14 5.52
CA ASP A 33 -27.37 4.40 5.62
C ASP A 33 -26.48 5.66 5.68
N GLY A 34 -25.22 5.61 5.19
CA GLY A 34 -24.35 6.77 5.19
C GLY A 34 -22.87 6.46 5.19
N TYR A 35 -22.12 7.19 6.02
CA TYR A 35 -20.67 7.05 6.12
C TYR A 35 -20.21 7.13 7.56
N LEU A 36 -19.36 6.19 7.97
CA LEU A 36 -18.60 6.30 9.21
C LEU A 36 -17.31 7.09 8.94
N SER A 37 -17.03 8.10 9.75
CA SER A 37 -15.74 8.80 9.72
C SER A 37 -15.03 8.69 11.06
N VAL A 38 -13.92 7.97 11.08
CA VAL A 38 -13.01 7.95 12.23
C VAL A 38 -11.93 9.00 12.02
N ARG A 39 -11.69 9.84 13.03
CA ARG A 39 -10.76 10.96 12.98
C ARG A 39 -9.75 10.86 14.11
N VAL A 40 -8.48 10.84 13.77
CA VAL A 40 -7.38 10.80 14.72
C VAL A 40 -6.43 11.98 14.50
N ARG A 41 -5.64 12.32 15.50
CA ARG A 41 -4.59 13.32 15.34
C ARG A 41 -3.53 12.79 14.38
N PRO A 42 -3.04 13.59 13.40
CA PRO A 42 -1.91 13.19 12.56
C PRO A 42 -0.67 12.92 13.42
N THR A 43 -0.07 11.75 13.27
CA THR A 43 1.12 11.33 14.01
C THR A 43 2.33 11.22 13.10
N ASN A 44 2.13 10.90 11.82
CA ASN A 44 3.20 10.77 10.85
C ASN A 44 3.59 12.11 10.24
N HIS A 45 4.38 12.90 10.97
CA HIS A 45 4.82 14.21 10.52
C HIS A 45 5.64 14.17 9.21
N ALA A 46 6.32 13.07 8.93
CA ALA A 46 7.08 12.92 7.68
C ALA A 46 6.18 12.87 6.44
N MET A 47 4.97 12.31 6.57
CA MET A 47 3.97 12.32 5.50
C MET A 47 3.06 13.55 5.57
N PHE A 48 2.67 13.95 6.78
CA PHE A 48 1.72 15.04 6.99
C PHE A 48 2.28 16.39 6.52
N THR A 49 3.53 16.71 6.83
CA THR A 49 4.10 18.04 6.53
C THR A 49 4.11 18.34 5.02
N PRO A 50 4.63 17.46 4.13
CA PRO A 50 4.55 17.69 2.69
C PRO A 50 3.11 17.84 2.17
N VAL A 51 2.18 17.01 2.66
CA VAL A 51 0.78 17.06 2.23
C VAL A 51 0.10 18.37 2.65
N LYS A 52 0.40 18.89 3.82
CA LYS A 52 -0.10 20.20 4.27
C LYS A 52 0.38 21.33 3.33
N GLU A 53 1.62 21.27 2.86
CA GLU A 53 2.16 22.25 1.92
C GLU A 53 1.51 22.12 0.54
N ILE A 54 1.29 20.89 0.05
CA ILE A 54 0.56 20.60 -1.18
C ILE A 54 -0.85 21.19 -1.10
N TYR A 55 -1.58 20.93 -0.03
CA TYR A 55 -2.93 21.47 0.14
C TYR A 55 -2.95 23.00 0.14
N ALA A 56 -1.95 23.66 0.70
CA ALA A 56 -1.84 25.12 0.65
C ALA A 56 -1.68 25.63 -0.79
N ARG A 57 -0.85 24.96 -1.60
CA ARG A 57 -0.65 25.31 -3.03
C ARG A 57 -1.90 25.04 -3.86
N VAL A 58 -2.48 23.85 -3.74
CA VAL A 58 -3.72 23.49 -4.45
C VAL A 58 -4.84 24.46 -4.10
N ARG A 59 -5.00 24.78 -2.80
CA ARG A 59 -6.01 25.74 -2.36
C ARG A 59 -5.82 27.17 -2.89
N ALA A 60 -4.57 27.60 -3.03
CA ALA A 60 -4.26 28.88 -3.65
C ALA A 60 -4.64 28.90 -5.13
N ALA A 61 -4.31 27.82 -5.86
CA ALA A 61 -4.68 27.67 -7.28
C ALA A 61 -6.20 27.58 -7.49
N GLU A 62 -6.93 26.82 -6.65
CA GLU A 62 -8.39 26.78 -6.69
C GLU A 62 -9.03 28.15 -6.53
N ARG A 63 -8.49 28.96 -5.59
CA ARG A 63 -9.01 30.33 -5.36
C ARG A 63 -8.76 31.23 -6.58
N ALA A 64 -7.56 31.20 -7.14
CA ALA A 64 -7.23 31.97 -8.34
C ALA A 64 -8.14 31.59 -9.52
N TYR A 65 -8.35 30.26 -9.72
CA TYR A 65 -9.21 29.76 -10.78
C TYR A 65 -10.70 30.14 -10.58
N ALA A 66 -11.16 30.17 -9.32
CA ALA A 66 -12.50 30.64 -8.99
C ALA A 66 -12.66 32.15 -9.24
N GLU A 67 -11.63 32.97 -8.98
CA GLU A 67 -11.62 34.42 -9.24
C GLU A 67 -11.70 34.75 -10.74
N GLU A 68 -11.25 33.83 -11.62
CA GLU A 68 -11.40 33.91 -13.07
C GLU A 68 -12.85 33.69 -13.55
N GLY A 69 -13.78 33.32 -12.64
CA GLY A 69 -15.21 33.17 -12.91
C GLY A 69 -15.67 31.74 -13.17
N HIS A 70 -14.82 30.75 -12.92
CA HIS A 70 -15.13 29.33 -13.10
C HIS A 70 -16.11 28.80 -12.03
N GLY A 71 -16.97 27.85 -12.44
CA GLY A 71 -17.96 27.26 -11.58
C GLY A 71 -17.36 26.31 -10.50
N ARG A 72 -18.11 26.06 -9.42
CA ARG A 72 -17.64 25.22 -8.30
C ARG A 72 -17.13 23.85 -8.74
N ARG A 73 -17.75 23.23 -9.73
CA ARG A 73 -17.38 21.93 -10.24
C ARG A 73 -16.04 21.98 -10.99
N GLU A 74 -15.87 22.99 -11.84
CA GLU A 74 -14.63 23.20 -12.61
C GLU A 74 -13.44 23.48 -11.67
N VAL A 75 -13.67 24.29 -10.62
CA VAL A 75 -12.66 24.56 -9.58
C VAL A 75 -12.27 23.28 -8.85
N ALA A 76 -13.24 22.42 -8.49
CA ALA A 76 -12.94 21.16 -7.83
C ALA A 76 -12.19 20.17 -8.75
N GLU A 77 -12.57 20.09 -10.02
CA GLU A 77 -11.89 19.24 -11.02
C GLU A 77 -10.44 19.74 -11.25
N HIS A 78 -10.24 21.05 -11.33
CA HIS A 78 -8.91 21.67 -11.43
C HIS A 78 -8.04 21.37 -10.20
N GLY A 79 -8.60 21.55 -8.99
CA GLY A 79 -7.90 21.25 -7.74
C GLY A 79 -7.54 19.76 -7.61
N ALA A 80 -8.44 18.86 -8.03
CA ALA A 80 -8.18 17.43 -8.03
C ALA A 80 -7.05 17.01 -8.98
N ALA A 81 -7.00 17.61 -10.18
CA ALA A 81 -5.92 17.38 -11.12
C ALA A 81 -4.56 17.84 -10.56
N LEU A 82 -4.50 19.05 -10.02
CA LEU A 82 -3.29 19.57 -9.37
C LEU A 82 -2.84 18.71 -8.18
N LEU A 83 -3.79 18.24 -7.36
CA LEU A 83 -3.48 17.35 -6.24
C LEU A 83 -2.86 16.03 -6.73
N THR A 84 -3.37 15.47 -7.83
CA THR A 84 -2.82 14.25 -8.43
C THR A 84 -1.38 14.47 -8.91
N ASP A 85 -1.10 15.59 -9.59
CA ASP A 85 0.24 15.94 -10.06
C ASP A 85 1.22 16.14 -8.90
N GLU A 86 0.80 16.80 -7.84
CA GLU A 86 1.60 17.02 -6.63
C GLU A 86 1.87 15.69 -5.87
N LEU A 87 0.89 14.79 -5.81
CA LEU A 87 1.07 13.44 -5.24
C LEU A 87 2.03 12.60 -6.08
N ALA A 88 1.96 12.72 -7.41
CA ALA A 88 2.90 12.05 -8.32
C ALA A 88 4.35 12.51 -8.09
N ALA A 89 4.58 13.78 -7.76
CA ALA A 89 5.91 14.27 -7.36
C ALA A 89 6.44 13.65 -6.07
N LEU A 90 5.55 13.18 -5.18
CA LEU A 90 5.86 12.39 -3.99
C LEU A 90 5.87 10.87 -4.27
N GLN A 91 5.80 10.45 -5.53
CA GLN A 91 5.78 9.06 -5.98
C GLN A 91 4.48 8.29 -5.61
N TYR A 92 3.37 8.99 -5.42
CA TYR A 92 2.03 8.41 -5.29
C TYR A 92 1.24 8.66 -6.57
N HIS A 93 0.79 7.60 -7.23
CA HIS A 93 0.07 7.71 -8.51
C HIS A 93 -1.30 8.39 -8.39
N ASP A 94 -1.94 8.23 -7.24
CA ASP A 94 -3.26 8.81 -6.95
C ASP A 94 -3.50 8.88 -5.43
N LEU A 95 -4.66 9.38 -5.04
CA LEU A 95 -5.06 9.50 -3.64
C LEU A 95 -5.22 8.14 -2.96
N HIS A 96 -5.69 7.11 -3.68
CA HIS A 96 -5.83 5.76 -3.13
C HIS A 96 -4.46 5.13 -2.83
N ASN A 97 -3.51 5.28 -3.74
CA ASN A 97 -2.13 4.82 -3.51
C ASN A 97 -1.48 5.54 -2.32
N PHE A 98 -1.74 6.85 -2.18
CA PHE A 98 -1.34 7.61 -0.99
C PHE A 98 -2.00 7.06 0.29
N ALA A 99 -3.32 6.81 0.26
CA ALA A 99 -4.09 6.28 1.38
C ALA A 99 -3.55 4.93 1.88
N ARG A 100 -3.25 4.02 0.95
CA ARG A 100 -2.64 2.70 1.24
C ARG A 100 -1.29 2.81 1.93
N ALA A 101 -0.52 3.84 1.63
CA ALA A 101 0.75 4.09 2.27
C ALA A 101 0.61 4.83 3.62
N ALA A 102 -0.36 5.72 3.75
CA ALA A 102 -0.52 6.60 4.90
C ALA A 102 -1.13 5.89 6.11
N LEU A 103 -2.25 5.18 5.91
CA LEU A 103 -3.02 4.60 7.02
C LEU A 103 -2.19 3.62 7.88
N PRO A 104 -1.47 2.62 7.33
CA PRO A 104 -0.68 1.72 8.16
C PRO A 104 0.41 2.43 8.96
N ARG A 105 0.98 3.51 8.42
CA ARG A 105 2.04 4.29 9.07
C ARG A 105 1.49 5.19 10.16
N GLU A 106 0.35 5.84 9.93
CA GLU A 106 -0.35 6.62 10.95
C GLU A 106 -0.79 5.74 12.12
N LEU A 107 -1.37 4.57 11.83
CA LEU A 107 -1.78 3.62 12.84
C LEU A 107 -0.60 3.11 13.69
N ALA A 108 0.51 2.75 13.07
CA ALA A 108 1.70 2.30 13.78
C ALA A 108 2.22 3.36 14.76
N LEU A 109 2.23 4.64 14.36
CA LEU A 109 2.66 5.74 15.21
C LEU A 109 1.65 6.06 16.30
N LEU A 110 0.34 5.95 16.05
CA LEU A 110 -0.69 6.07 17.07
C LEU A 110 -0.47 5.07 18.21
N VAL A 111 -0.17 3.82 17.88
CA VAL A 111 0.13 2.77 18.86
C VAL A 111 1.41 3.09 19.64
N VAL A 112 2.46 3.56 18.98
CA VAL A 112 3.72 3.99 19.62
C VAL A 112 3.49 5.16 20.58
N GLU A 113 2.61 6.11 20.24
CA GLU A 113 2.21 7.23 21.10
C GLU A 113 1.30 6.80 22.26
N GLY A 114 0.97 5.52 22.37
CA GLY A 114 0.21 4.95 23.49
C GLY A 114 -1.31 5.02 23.32
N VAL A 115 -1.81 5.31 22.12
CA VAL A 115 -3.25 5.19 21.82
C VAL A 115 -3.61 3.72 21.77
N ARG A 116 -4.36 3.26 22.77
CA ARG A 116 -4.76 1.87 22.95
C ARG A 116 -6.09 1.77 23.65
N VAL A 117 -6.73 0.62 23.53
CA VAL A 117 -7.94 0.32 24.30
C VAL A 117 -7.58 0.31 25.80
N PRO A 118 -8.28 1.11 26.63
CA PRO A 118 -8.04 1.11 28.06
C PRO A 118 -8.42 -0.26 28.68
N PRO A 119 -7.52 -0.90 29.44
CA PRO A 119 -7.85 -2.18 30.06
C PRO A 119 -9.00 -2.03 31.08
N ARG A 120 -9.90 -3.00 31.11
CA ARG A 120 -10.98 -3.10 32.10
C ARG A 120 -11.02 -4.49 32.70
N ALA A 121 -11.46 -4.58 33.96
CA ALA A 121 -11.71 -5.88 34.58
C ALA A 121 -12.90 -6.57 33.90
N GLU A 122 -12.82 -7.88 33.84
CA GLU A 122 -13.96 -8.69 33.36
C GLU A 122 -15.19 -8.48 34.27
N SER A 123 -16.35 -8.42 33.66
CA SER A 123 -17.63 -8.24 34.33
C SER A 123 -18.73 -8.95 33.53
N ASP A 124 -19.89 -9.11 34.14
CA ASP A 124 -21.09 -9.68 33.50
C ASP A 124 -21.73 -8.70 32.47
N ASN A 125 -21.16 -7.50 32.31
CA ASN A 125 -21.63 -6.55 31.32
C ASN A 125 -21.28 -7.05 29.89
N PRO A 126 -22.22 -7.02 28.93
CA PRO A 126 -21.97 -7.41 27.53
C PRO A 126 -20.77 -6.72 26.88
N MET A 127 -20.44 -5.50 27.30
CA MET A 127 -19.27 -4.76 26.79
C MET A 127 -17.94 -5.44 27.16
N SER A 128 -17.88 -6.26 28.20
CA SER A 128 -16.71 -7.09 28.49
C SER A 128 -16.43 -8.11 27.39
N ALA A 129 -17.48 -8.72 26.82
CA ALA A 129 -17.35 -9.63 25.70
C ALA A 129 -16.87 -8.88 24.41
N VAL A 130 -17.37 -7.64 24.20
CA VAL A 130 -16.89 -6.78 23.11
C VAL A 130 -15.41 -6.49 23.28
N LEU A 131 -14.94 -6.15 24.47
CA LEU A 131 -13.50 -5.88 24.71
C LEU A 131 -12.64 -7.12 24.50
N GLN A 132 -13.11 -8.33 24.84
CA GLN A 132 -12.39 -9.56 24.57
C GLN A 132 -12.29 -9.82 23.05
N ALA A 133 -13.39 -9.64 22.31
CA ALA A 133 -13.38 -9.78 20.85
C ALA A 133 -12.46 -8.74 20.20
N VAL A 134 -12.52 -7.48 20.62
CA VAL A 134 -11.63 -6.40 20.20
C VAL A 134 -10.17 -6.81 20.41
N ALA A 135 -9.79 -7.28 21.60
CA ALA A 135 -8.41 -7.67 21.88
C ALA A 135 -7.91 -8.85 21.01
N ALA A 136 -8.81 -9.77 20.62
CA ALA A 136 -8.47 -10.84 19.69
C ALA A 136 -8.24 -10.30 18.26
N ILE A 137 -9.15 -9.47 17.75
CA ILE A 137 -9.04 -8.86 16.42
C ILE A 137 -7.81 -7.93 16.34
N GLU A 138 -7.53 -7.14 17.37
CA GLU A 138 -6.33 -6.32 17.45
C GLU A 138 -5.06 -7.13 17.25
N ARG A 139 -4.90 -8.20 18.02
CA ARG A 139 -3.73 -9.06 17.93
C ARG A 139 -3.58 -9.70 16.54
N ASP A 140 -4.67 -10.21 15.97
CA ASP A 140 -4.63 -10.91 14.69
C ASP A 140 -4.38 -9.95 13.52
N THR A 141 -4.94 -8.73 13.59
CA THR A 141 -4.68 -7.67 12.58
C THR A 141 -3.28 -7.07 12.71
N ASP A 142 -2.76 -6.86 13.92
CA ASP A 142 -1.40 -6.39 14.14
C ASP A 142 -0.36 -7.39 13.59
N GLU A 143 -0.56 -8.70 13.82
CA GLU A 143 0.27 -9.76 13.25
C GLU A 143 0.23 -9.74 11.73
N LEU A 144 -0.96 -9.67 11.13
CA LEU A 144 -1.13 -9.61 9.68
C LEU A 144 -0.45 -8.38 9.06
N ILE A 145 -0.64 -7.19 9.65
CA ILE A 145 -0.02 -5.94 9.19
C ILE A 145 1.51 -6.04 9.25
N TYR A 146 2.05 -6.64 10.32
CA TYR A 146 3.48 -6.86 10.47
C TYR A 146 4.02 -7.81 9.38
N GLN A 147 3.42 -8.98 9.22
CA GLN A 147 3.81 -9.96 8.21
C GLN A 147 3.77 -9.39 6.80
N LEU A 148 2.74 -8.63 6.46
CA LEU A 148 2.63 -7.96 5.16
C LEU A 148 3.74 -6.92 4.96
N GLY A 149 4.18 -6.23 6.01
CA GLY A 149 5.34 -5.36 5.96
C GLY A 149 6.62 -6.11 5.58
N GLU A 150 6.89 -7.25 6.24
CA GLU A 150 8.03 -8.12 5.93
C GLU A 150 7.96 -8.65 4.48
N TYR A 151 6.77 -9.04 4.00
CA TYR A 151 6.59 -9.46 2.62
C TYR A 151 6.90 -8.34 1.61
N GLN A 152 6.50 -7.10 1.89
CA GLN A 152 6.81 -5.96 1.02
C GLN A 152 8.32 -5.72 0.93
N GLU A 153 9.06 -5.82 2.03
CA GLU A 153 10.52 -5.72 2.05
C GLU A 153 11.17 -6.83 1.21
N LEU A 154 10.67 -8.07 1.34
CA LEU A 154 11.15 -9.20 0.54
C LEU A 154 10.89 -8.98 -0.96
N ILE A 155 9.70 -8.52 -1.35
CA ILE A 155 9.34 -8.23 -2.74
C ILE A 155 10.27 -7.16 -3.32
N ASN A 156 10.56 -6.09 -2.57
CA ASN A 156 11.49 -5.04 -2.96
C ASN A 156 12.91 -5.59 -3.15
N GLY A 157 13.36 -6.45 -2.24
CA GLY A 157 14.65 -7.14 -2.33
C GLY A 157 14.76 -8.01 -3.59
N LEU A 158 13.71 -8.79 -3.91
CA LEU A 158 13.64 -9.61 -5.12
C LEU A 158 13.64 -8.76 -6.40
N GLY A 159 12.93 -7.63 -6.41
CA GLY A 159 12.93 -6.68 -7.53
C GLY A 159 14.33 -6.11 -7.78
N SER A 160 15.02 -5.71 -6.73
CA SER A 160 16.41 -5.22 -6.79
C SER A 160 17.36 -6.29 -7.33
N TRP A 161 17.23 -7.54 -6.87
CA TRP A 161 17.99 -8.67 -7.36
C TRP A 161 17.72 -8.93 -8.85
N ALA A 162 16.47 -8.94 -9.29
CA ALA A 162 16.09 -9.12 -10.70
C ALA A 162 16.71 -8.04 -11.60
N GLY A 163 16.72 -6.78 -11.13
CA GLY A 163 17.39 -5.65 -11.79
C GLY A 163 18.90 -5.87 -11.91
N GLY A 164 19.56 -6.37 -10.86
CA GLY A 164 20.97 -6.73 -10.86
C GLY A 164 21.31 -7.82 -11.88
N VAL A 165 20.52 -8.90 -11.92
CA VAL A 165 20.70 -9.99 -12.91
C VAL A 165 20.54 -9.47 -14.33
N ARG A 166 19.55 -8.65 -14.62
CA ARG A 166 19.35 -8.01 -15.93
C ARG A 166 20.58 -7.21 -16.34
N SER A 167 21.15 -6.41 -15.44
CA SER A 167 22.39 -5.65 -15.71
C SER A 167 23.58 -6.55 -16.08
N VAL A 168 23.71 -7.71 -15.42
CA VAL A 168 24.75 -8.71 -15.76
C VAL A 168 24.53 -9.29 -17.16
N ILE A 169 23.30 -9.64 -17.51
CA ILE A 169 22.95 -10.15 -18.85
C ILE A 169 23.24 -9.10 -19.93
N ASP A 170 22.89 -7.84 -19.71
CA ASP A 170 23.15 -6.75 -20.64
C ASP A 170 24.67 -6.52 -20.85
N ARG A 171 25.48 -6.67 -19.80
CA ARG A 171 26.94 -6.63 -19.90
C ARG A 171 27.51 -7.83 -20.69
N ALA A 172 27.00 -9.02 -20.39
CA ALA A 172 27.44 -10.24 -21.12
C ALA A 172 27.08 -10.14 -22.61
N ASN A 173 25.93 -9.64 -22.98
CA ASN A 173 25.52 -9.40 -24.37
C ASN A 173 26.44 -8.38 -25.05
N ARG A 174 26.83 -7.29 -24.35
CA ARG A 174 27.80 -6.32 -24.89
C ARG A 174 29.19 -6.93 -25.14
N VAL A 175 29.67 -7.72 -24.19
CA VAL A 175 30.94 -8.42 -24.36
C VAL A 175 30.86 -9.39 -25.56
N GLY A 176 29.74 -10.12 -25.70
CA GLY A 176 29.52 -10.98 -26.87
C GLY A 176 29.54 -10.21 -28.19
N SER A 177 28.92 -9.03 -28.25
CA SER A 177 28.96 -8.20 -29.46
C SER A 177 30.36 -7.65 -29.78
N LEU A 178 31.12 -7.24 -28.77
CA LEU A 178 32.52 -6.80 -28.96
C LEU A 178 33.42 -7.95 -29.43
N MET A 179 33.22 -9.16 -28.93
CA MET A 179 33.95 -10.35 -29.39
C MET A 179 33.66 -10.67 -30.87
N GLU A 180 32.40 -10.51 -31.31
CA GLU A 180 32.06 -10.66 -32.74
C GLU A 180 32.76 -9.61 -33.61
N GLU A 181 32.83 -8.37 -33.15
CA GLU A 181 33.49 -7.29 -33.86
C GLU A 181 35.01 -7.55 -34.02
N VAL A 182 35.65 -8.02 -32.94
CA VAL A 182 37.07 -8.38 -32.96
C VAL A 182 37.34 -9.60 -33.86
N THR A 183 36.50 -10.64 -33.82
CA THR A 183 36.69 -11.85 -34.64
C THR A 183 36.34 -11.65 -36.12
N SER A 184 35.48 -10.70 -36.44
CA SER A 184 35.22 -10.31 -37.83
C SER A 184 36.44 -9.67 -38.50
N LEU A 185 37.38 -9.16 -37.71
CA LEU A 185 38.66 -8.60 -38.20
C LEU A 185 39.71 -9.69 -38.46
N ASP A 186 39.62 -10.85 -37.80
CA ASP A 186 40.65 -11.93 -37.89
C ASP A 186 40.30 -13.12 -38.85
N GLY A 187 39.13 -13.15 -39.45
CA GLY A 187 38.74 -14.08 -40.52
C GLY A 187 38.50 -15.55 -40.09
N GLU A 188 38.48 -15.90 -38.79
CA GLU A 188 38.21 -17.27 -38.32
C GLU A 188 36.74 -17.50 -37.88
N SER A 189 36.12 -18.55 -38.45
CA SER A 189 34.70 -18.77 -38.60
C SER A 189 33.96 -19.52 -37.45
N SER A 190 34.56 -19.74 -36.25
CA SER A 190 33.94 -20.58 -35.21
C SER A 190 33.31 -19.83 -34.04
N VAL A 191 33.54 -18.54 -33.91
CA VAL A 191 33.05 -17.69 -32.79
C VAL A 191 31.59 -17.21 -32.97
N PRO A 192 31.03 -17.04 -34.19
CA PRO A 192 29.65 -16.56 -34.38
C PRO A 192 28.60 -17.43 -33.72
N THR A 193 28.74 -18.75 -33.72
CA THR A 193 27.75 -19.70 -33.16
C THR A 193 27.64 -19.66 -31.64
N VAL A 194 28.71 -19.32 -30.93
CA VAL A 194 28.67 -19.18 -29.45
C VAL A 194 28.03 -17.87 -29.05
N SER A 195 28.36 -16.79 -29.79
CA SER A 195 27.82 -15.48 -29.56
C SER A 195 26.31 -15.41 -29.82
N GLU A 196 25.82 -16.01 -30.92
CA GLU A 196 24.38 -16.09 -31.20
C GLU A 196 23.60 -16.85 -30.10
N ARG A 197 24.15 -17.98 -29.62
CA ARG A 197 23.55 -18.73 -28.52
C ARG A 197 23.53 -17.95 -27.19
N VAL A 198 24.56 -17.16 -26.92
CA VAL A 198 24.60 -16.30 -25.72
C VAL A 198 23.56 -15.19 -25.83
N LYS A 199 23.45 -14.56 -27.00
CA LYS A 199 22.43 -13.52 -27.28
C LYS A 199 21.00 -14.08 -27.15
N GLU A 200 20.70 -15.22 -27.77
CA GLU A 200 19.38 -15.85 -27.72
C GLU A 200 18.99 -16.21 -26.28
N ARG A 201 19.91 -16.85 -25.53
CA ARG A 201 19.65 -17.19 -24.12
C ARG A 201 19.58 -15.97 -23.23
N GLY A 202 20.37 -14.93 -23.51
CA GLY A 202 20.28 -13.64 -22.84
C GLY A 202 18.91 -12.99 -23.05
N ALA A 203 18.41 -12.99 -24.29
CA ALA A 203 17.07 -12.46 -24.60
C ALA A 203 15.95 -13.24 -23.88
N GLN A 204 16.04 -14.58 -23.87
CA GLN A 204 15.08 -15.42 -23.12
C GLN A 204 15.13 -15.14 -21.62
N ALA A 205 16.33 -14.97 -21.04
CA ALA A 205 16.47 -14.66 -19.62
C ALA A 205 15.92 -13.25 -19.29
N VAL A 206 16.12 -12.25 -20.14
CA VAL A 206 15.56 -10.90 -19.98
C VAL A 206 14.03 -10.95 -20.02
N GLU A 207 13.42 -11.71 -20.92
CA GLU A 207 11.95 -11.85 -20.99
C GLU A 207 11.38 -12.50 -19.73
N VAL A 208 12.03 -13.55 -19.21
CA VAL A 208 11.61 -14.19 -17.94
C VAL A 208 11.74 -13.24 -16.76
N LEU A 209 12.83 -12.43 -16.71
CA LEU A 209 13.00 -11.40 -15.68
C LEU A 209 11.95 -10.28 -15.80
N ARG A 210 11.53 -9.94 -17.01
CA ARG A 210 10.46 -8.97 -17.24
C ARG A 210 9.13 -9.50 -16.69
N GLN A 211 8.79 -10.76 -16.93
CA GLN A 211 7.61 -11.42 -16.38
C GLN A 211 7.67 -11.46 -14.86
N LEU A 212 8.80 -11.88 -14.29
CA LEU A 212 9.01 -11.88 -12.84
C LEU A 212 8.78 -10.49 -12.23
N ASN A 213 9.33 -9.45 -12.84
CA ASN A 213 9.14 -8.08 -12.34
C ASN A 213 7.66 -7.66 -12.37
N SER A 214 6.92 -8.05 -13.42
CA SER A 214 5.45 -7.81 -13.49
C SER A 214 4.70 -8.52 -12.36
N SER A 215 5.04 -9.79 -12.07
CA SER A 215 4.46 -10.56 -10.98
C SER A 215 4.81 -9.98 -9.61
N LEU A 216 6.04 -9.48 -9.42
CA LEU A 216 6.47 -8.79 -8.19
C LEU A 216 5.68 -7.50 -7.96
N VAL A 217 5.48 -6.68 -8.99
CA VAL A 217 4.69 -5.44 -8.90
C VAL A 217 3.24 -5.77 -8.54
N ALA A 218 2.64 -6.75 -9.20
CA ALA A 218 1.26 -7.15 -8.91
C ALA A 218 1.09 -7.65 -7.47
N LEU A 219 2.03 -8.46 -6.98
CA LEU A 219 2.00 -8.96 -5.60
C LEU A 219 2.23 -7.82 -4.59
N TYR A 220 3.12 -6.87 -4.88
CA TYR A 220 3.33 -5.70 -4.04
C TYR A 220 2.05 -4.87 -3.90
N GLU A 221 1.34 -4.63 -4.99
CA GLU A 221 0.08 -3.90 -5.00
C GLU A 221 -1.01 -4.63 -4.21
N ALA A 222 -1.15 -5.95 -4.41
CA ALA A 222 -2.10 -6.77 -3.66
C ALA A 222 -1.77 -6.80 -2.15
N ALA A 223 -0.50 -6.97 -1.79
CA ALA A 223 -0.07 -6.93 -0.38
C ALA A 223 -0.31 -5.56 0.25
N SER A 224 -0.12 -4.48 -0.51
CA SER A 224 -0.41 -3.11 -0.07
C SER A 224 -1.90 -2.90 0.19
N GLU A 225 -2.76 -3.47 -0.66
CA GLU A 225 -4.22 -3.41 -0.49
C GLU A 225 -4.67 -4.18 0.75
N VAL A 226 -4.18 -5.42 0.93
CA VAL A 226 -4.47 -6.21 2.15
C VAL A 226 -4.03 -5.47 3.40
N ARG A 227 -2.82 -4.88 3.38
CA ARG A 227 -2.30 -4.11 4.51
C ARG A 227 -3.14 -2.88 4.82
N PHE A 228 -3.61 -2.17 3.80
CA PHE A 228 -4.51 -1.02 3.96
C PHE A 228 -5.84 -1.44 4.60
N ARG A 229 -6.49 -2.49 4.10
CA ARG A 229 -7.77 -3.00 4.63
C ARG A 229 -7.63 -3.53 6.06
N SER A 230 -6.57 -4.27 6.34
CA SER A 230 -6.25 -4.72 7.71
C SER A 230 -6.03 -3.54 8.66
N SER A 231 -5.41 -2.46 8.18
CA SER A 231 -5.20 -1.25 8.97
C SER A 231 -6.50 -0.47 9.20
N MET A 232 -7.43 -0.48 8.22
CA MET A 232 -8.76 0.11 8.37
C MET A 232 -9.55 -0.63 9.45
N MET A 233 -9.65 -1.96 9.32
CA MET A 233 -10.28 -2.82 10.32
C MET A 233 -9.65 -2.65 11.71
N ARG A 234 -8.32 -2.56 11.79
CA ARG A 234 -7.59 -2.34 13.05
C ARG A 234 -7.93 -1.01 13.70
N LEU A 235 -8.09 0.06 12.91
CA LEU A 235 -8.49 1.38 13.42
C LEU A 235 -9.93 1.36 13.93
N HIS A 236 -10.88 0.75 13.20
CA HIS A 236 -12.26 0.59 13.64
C HIS A 236 -12.34 -0.24 14.92
N THR A 237 -11.58 -1.33 15.02
CA THR A 237 -11.46 -2.16 16.21
C THR A 237 -10.95 -1.38 17.42
N LEU A 238 -9.89 -0.58 17.24
CA LEU A 238 -9.36 0.30 18.29
C LEU A 238 -10.43 1.26 18.82
N MET A 239 -11.18 1.90 17.92
CA MET A 239 -12.23 2.83 18.31
C MET A 239 -13.40 2.12 18.99
N ALA A 240 -13.83 0.96 18.50
CA ALA A 240 -14.85 0.14 19.15
C ALA A 240 -14.45 -0.24 20.58
N GLY A 241 -13.19 -0.62 20.79
CA GLY A 241 -12.66 -0.91 22.12
C GLY A 241 -12.65 0.31 23.06
N ILE A 242 -12.26 1.48 22.54
CA ILE A 242 -12.28 2.72 23.33
C ILE A 242 -13.70 3.07 23.74
N PHE A 243 -14.68 2.99 22.83
CA PHE A 243 -16.09 3.25 23.15
C PHE A 243 -16.69 2.20 24.08
N ALA A 244 -16.36 0.91 23.90
CA ALA A 244 -16.81 -0.14 24.82
C ALA A 244 -16.27 0.07 26.25
N ALA A 245 -15.01 0.50 26.39
CA ALA A 245 -14.45 0.88 27.68
C ALA A 245 -15.15 2.11 28.28
N ALA A 246 -15.51 3.09 27.47
CA ALA A 246 -16.24 4.28 27.91
C ALA A 246 -17.67 3.93 28.41
N VAL A 247 -18.37 3.02 27.73
CA VAL A 247 -19.68 2.50 28.18
C VAL A 247 -19.56 1.79 29.52
N LEU A 248 -18.51 0.97 29.74
CA LEU A 248 -18.25 0.34 31.06
C LEU A 248 -17.98 1.36 32.15
N ASP A 249 -17.46 2.53 31.82
CA ASP A 249 -17.25 3.67 32.74
C ASP A 249 -18.52 4.51 32.97
N GLY A 250 -19.68 4.09 32.43
CA GLY A 250 -20.96 4.77 32.58
C GLY A 250 -21.18 5.92 31.58
N GLN A 251 -20.37 6.02 30.53
CA GLN A 251 -20.61 6.97 29.43
C GLN A 251 -21.53 6.31 28.38
N GLU A 252 -22.83 6.27 28.71
CA GLU A 252 -23.84 5.73 27.80
C GLU A 252 -24.25 6.77 26.74
N GLY A 253 -25.04 6.37 25.74
CA GLY A 253 -25.55 7.22 24.67
C GLY A 253 -24.68 7.15 23.40
N GLU A 254 -24.13 8.28 22.95
CA GLU A 254 -23.37 8.36 21.70
C GLU A 254 -22.27 7.27 21.53
N SER A 255 -21.69 6.80 22.63
CA SER A 255 -20.68 5.73 22.60
C SER A 255 -21.26 4.36 22.25
N ALA A 256 -22.48 4.06 22.68
CA ALA A 256 -23.15 2.79 22.38
C ALA A 256 -23.58 2.73 20.90
N ASP A 257 -24.13 3.82 20.37
CA ASP A 257 -24.51 3.94 18.95
C ASP A 257 -23.27 3.81 18.05
N ALA A 258 -22.17 4.48 18.40
CA ALA A 258 -20.91 4.41 17.66
C ALA A 258 -20.31 3.00 17.60
N ILE A 259 -20.52 2.15 18.61
CA ILE A 259 -20.09 0.74 18.57
C ILE A 259 -20.86 -0.03 17.50
N GLY A 260 -22.15 0.23 17.32
CA GLY A 260 -22.97 -0.37 16.25
C GLY A 260 -22.44 -0.03 14.87
N ASP A 261 -22.21 1.26 14.59
CA ASP A 261 -21.66 1.74 13.32
C ASP A 261 -20.26 1.18 13.04
N LEU A 262 -19.41 1.10 14.09
CA LEU A 262 -18.07 0.52 13.98
C LEU A 262 -18.13 -0.99 13.72
N ALA A 263 -19.07 -1.71 14.31
CA ALA A 263 -19.25 -3.14 14.04
C ALA A 263 -19.71 -3.38 12.59
N GLU A 264 -20.62 -2.54 12.05
CA GLU A 264 -21.02 -2.59 10.64
C GLU A 264 -19.83 -2.31 9.72
N ALA A 265 -19.03 -1.28 9.99
CA ALA A 265 -17.83 -0.96 9.23
C ALA A 265 -16.80 -2.09 9.26
N MET A 266 -16.59 -2.73 10.42
CA MET A 266 -15.69 -3.87 10.56
C MET A 266 -16.15 -5.10 9.77
N LEU A 267 -17.47 -5.35 9.70
CA LEU A 267 -18.02 -6.42 8.84
C LEU A 267 -17.77 -6.11 7.37
N SER A 268 -18.02 -4.87 6.93
CA SER A 268 -17.71 -4.42 5.57
C SER A 268 -16.21 -4.54 5.25
N ASP A 269 -15.33 -4.13 6.17
CA ASP A 269 -13.88 -4.27 6.00
C ASP A 269 -13.48 -5.75 5.83
N LEU A 270 -14.11 -6.67 6.57
CA LEU A 270 -13.85 -8.11 6.48
C LEU A 270 -14.31 -8.69 5.13
N GLU A 271 -15.49 -8.29 4.64
CA GLU A 271 -16.02 -8.71 3.34
C GLU A 271 -15.09 -8.31 2.18
N GLU A 272 -14.40 -7.18 2.30
CA GLU A 272 -13.43 -6.70 1.32
C GLU A 272 -12.03 -7.30 1.54
N LEU A 273 -11.64 -7.55 2.80
CA LEU A 273 -10.33 -8.09 3.16
C LEU A 273 -10.13 -9.53 2.67
N VAL A 274 -11.15 -10.38 2.80
CA VAL A 274 -11.06 -11.81 2.43
C VAL A 274 -10.72 -12.01 0.96
N PRO A 275 -11.42 -11.39 -0.01
CA PRO A 275 -11.06 -11.47 -1.44
C PRO A 275 -9.66 -10.93 -1.73
N SER A 276 -9.26 -9.82 -1.07
CA SER A 276 -7.94 -9.23 -1.25
C SER A 276 -6.82 -10.16 -0.77
N CYS A 277 -7.02 -10.86 0.35
CA CYS A 277 -6.10 -11.89 0.83
C CYS A 277 -6.00 -13.07 -0.16
N GLN A 278 -7.12 -13.52 -0.73
CA GLN A 278 -7.14 -14.59 -1.72
C GLN A 278 -6.41 -14.20 -3.00
N GLU A 279 -6.59 -12.98 -3.46
CA GLU A 279 -5.86 -12.45 -4.63
C GLU A 279 -4.35 -12.41 -4.37
N ALA A 280 -3.94 -11.88 -3.22
CA ALA A 280 -2.52 -11.84 -2.82
C ALA A 280 -1.92 -13.24 -2.74
N ALA A 281 -2.63 -14.23 -2.18
CA ALA A 281 -2.20 -15.62 -2.11
C ALA A 281 -2.02 -16.23 -3.51
N ASN A 282 -2.98 -16.03 -4.41
CA ASN A 282 -2.90 -16.52 -5.78
C ASN A 282 -1.71 -15.89 -6.56
N LEU A 283 -1.43 -14.62 -6.33
CA LEU A 283 -0.27 -13.95 -6.91
C LEU A 283 1.05 -14.46 -6.34
N ALA A 284 1.10 -14.76 -5.05
CA ALA A 284 2.27 -15.37 -4.41
C ALA A 284 2.60 -16.77 -4.97
N GLU A 285 1.59 -17.62 -5.20
CA GLU A 285 1.76 -18.92 -5.84
C GLU A 285 2.28 -18.80 -7.28
N ARG A 286 1.77 -17.84 -8.04
CA ARG A 286 2.27 -17.55 -9.41
C ARG A 286 3.72 -17.11 -9.38
N LEU A 287 4.07 -16.21 -8.46
CA LEU A 287 5.44 -15.73 -8.29
C LEU A 287 6.41 -16.86 -7.97
N GLU A 288 6.01 -17.82 -7.12
CA GLU A 288 6.82 -19.01 -6.83
C GLU A 288 7.10 -19.82 -8.11
N GLY A 289 6.10 -20.00 -8.99
CA GLY A 289 6.24 -20.63 -10.29
C GLY A 289 7.21 -19.89 -11.21
N ASP A 290 7.10 -18.56 -11.29
CA ASP A 290 7.96 -17.70 -12.07
C ASP A 290 9.42 -17.77 -11.55
N LEU A 291 9.64 -17.72 -10.24
CA LEU A 291 10.96 -17.85 -9.63
C LEU A 291 11.62 -19.20 -9.94
N ARG A 292 10.90 -20.30 -9.86
CA ARG A 292 11.40 -21.63 -10.25
C ARG A 292 11.84 -21.64 -11.72
N THR A 293 11.07 -20.98 -12.59
CA THR A 293 11.39 -20.86 -14.02
C THR A 293 12.65 -20.02 -14.24
N VAL A 294 12.81 -18.89 -13.54
CA VAL A 294 14.02 -18.05 -13.56
C VAL A 294 15.25 -18.86 -13.15
N VAL A 295 15.19 -19.54 -12.00
CA VAL A 295 16.31 -20.36 -11.49
C VAL A 295 16.69 -21.44 -12.49
N SER A 296 15.72 -22.18 -13.07
CA SER A 296 15.97 -23.19 -14.09
C SER A 296 16.64 -22.63 -15.34
N ASN A 297 16.21 -21.46 -15.80
CA ASN A 297 16.79 -20.81 -16.97
C ASN A 297 18.21 -20.29 -16.71
N LEU A 298 18.47 -19.69 -15.54
CA LEU A 298 19.81 -19.26 -15.15
C LEU A 298 20.79 -20.43 -15.05
N ASP A 299 20.38 -21.58 -14.52
CA ASP A 299 21.19 -22.79 -14.49
C ASP A 299 21.54 -23.29 -15.90
N ARG A 300 20.59 -23.18 -16.85
CA ARG A 300 20.86 -23.53 -18.26
C ARG A 300 21.88 -22.58 -18.92
N VAL A 301 21.86 -21.32 -18.56
CA VAL A 301 22.84 -20.32 -19.04
C VAL A 301 24.19 -20.58 -18.41
N LYS A 302 24.29 -20.98 -17.14
CA LYS A 302 25.54 -21.22 -16.41
C LYS A 302 26.31 -22.47 -16.90
N ARG A 303 25.61 -23.55 -17.26
CA ARG A 303 26.24 -24.85 -17.66
C ARG A 303 27.28 -24.77 -18.77
N PRO A 304 27.13 -23.98 -19.84
CA PRO A 304 28.18 -23.85 -20.85
C PRO A 304 29.47 -23.22 -20.35
N PHE A 305 29.39 -22.30 -19.37
CA PHE A 305 30.56 -21.62 -18.81
C PHE A 305 31.32 -22.45 -17.76
N GLN A 306 30.73 -23.55 -17.26
CA GLN A 306 31.37 -24.47 -16.32
C GLN A 306 32.17 -25.60 -17.01
N ARG A 307 32.08 -25.70 -18.32
CA ARG A 307 32.79 -26.75 -19.12
C ARG A 307 34.05 -26.25 -19.80
N TRP A 308 34.46 -25.03 -19.46
CA TRP A 308 35.74 -24.42 -19.81
C TRP A 308 36.57 -24.24 -18.55
#